data_0c5bfdd93855238351e9b54cf78151ee
#
_entry.id   0c5bfdd93855238351e9b54cf78151ee
#
_cell.length_a   1.000
_cell.length_b   1.000
_cell.length_c   1.000
_cell.angle_alpha   90.00
_cell.angle_beta   90.00
_cell.angle_gamma   90.00
#
_symmetry.space_group_name_H-M   'P 1'
#
loop_
_entity.id
_entity.type
_entity.pdbx_description
1 polymer ?
#
loop_
_entity_poly.entity_id
_entity_poly.type
_entity_poly.pdbx_seq_one_letter_code
_entity_poly.pdbx_strand_id
1 'polypeptide(L)'
;MLLRHGQSTWNELNLFTGWHDVPLSPRGENEADAAGRTLRDTGLRFDSVYTSLLTRAIETNRRALAQLGQPAVGVVQDWRLNERHYGALQGLDKKQTTQQHGVEQTKLWRRSYDVPPPPVDRSSPEHPANDSRYSHIDPALLPATECLRDVVARVVPFWQEVLVPQLQDGKHVLVVAHGNSLRALAMHLEQLSETAIADLNIPTGIPRKYEFEPVTSDDRNRRELRVAHVAYLGDAAAIAAATHDVAGQAGT
;
A
#
# COMPACT_ATOMS: atom_id res chain seq x y z
N MET A 1 -1.33 -6.59 -10.73
CA MET A 1 -0.04 -5.92 -10.44
C MET A 1 -0.21 -5.02 -9.22
N LEU A 2 0.72 -5.08 -8.26
CA LEU A 2 0.77 -4.16 -7.12
C LEU A 2 2.00 -3.28 -7.24
N LEU A 3 1.89 -2.00 -6.88
CA LEU A 3 2.99 -1.04 -6.90
C LEU A 3 2.89 -0.15 -5.66
N ARG A 4 3.93 -0.18 -4.81
CA ARG A 4 4.03 0.79 -3.73
C ARG A 4 4.49 2.13 -4.30
N HIS A 5 3.89 3.23 -3.80
CA HIS A 5 4.31 4.58 -4.17
C HIS A 5 5.82 4.78 -3.99
N GLY A 6 6.41 5.65 -4.81
CA GLY A 6 7.80 6.09 -4.68
C GLY A 6 8.08 6.75 -3.32
N GLN A 7 9.34 6.93 -2.97
CA GLN A 7 9.72 7.60 -1.73
C GLN A 7 8.99 8.94 -1.59
N SER A 8 8.31 9.18 -0.47
CA SER A 8 7.74 10.49 -0.14
C SER A 8 8.74 11.36 0.62
N THR A 9 8.47 12.67 0.67
CA THR A 9 9.29 13.61 1.46
C THR A 9 9.39 13.19 2.94
N TRP A 10 8.31 12.64 3.52
CA TRP A 10 8.34 12.15 4.90
C TRP A 10 8.99 10.76 5.05
N ASN A 11 9.02 9.95 4.00
CA ASN A 11 9.90 8.76 4.03
C ASN A 11 11.38 9.16 4.09
N GLU A 12 11.78 10.18 3.31
CA GLU A 12 13.14 10.72 3.31
C GLU A 12 13.53 11.30 4.68
N LEU A 13 12.61 12.03 5.32
CA LEU A 13 12.77 12.61 6.66
C LEU A 13 12.58 11.58 7.80
N ASN A 14 12.32 10.32 7.50
CA ASN A 14 12.05 9.26 8.47
C ASN A 14 10.88 9.55 9.43
N LEU A 15 9.83 10.23 8.98
CA LEU A 15 8.64 10.54 9.76
C LEU A 15 7.55 9.47 9.60
N PHE A 16 6.69 9.34 10.62
CA PHE A 16 5.44 8.58 10.52
C PHE A 16 4.46 9.34 9.62
N THR A 17 4.12 8.80 8.46
CA THR A 17 3.28 9.51 7.48
C THR A 17 1.78 9.22 7.65
N GLY A 18 1.40 7.96 7.65
CA GLY A 18 -0.02 7.58 7.75
C GLY A 18 -0.90 8.22 6.66
N TRP A 19 -2.00 8.84 7.09
CA TRP A 19 -2.94 9.52 6.21
C TRP A 19 -2.61 10.99 5.96
N HIS A 20 -1.55 11.51 6.62
CA HIS A 20 -1.05 12.85 6.28
C HIS A 20 -0.61 12.88 4.81
N ASP A 21 -1.06 13.90 4.08
CA ASP A 21 -0.85 13.96 2.65
C ASP A 21 0.43 14.72 2.30
N VAL A 22 1.39 14.00 1.75
CA VAL A 22 2.71 14.51 1.38
C VAL A 22 3.06 14.13 -0.05
N PRO A 23 3.84 14.95 -0.77
CA PRO A 23 4.30 14.67 -2.11
C PRO A 23 5.40 13.59 -2.13
N LEU A 24 5.75 13.14 -3.33
CA LEU A 24 6.96 12.38 -3.59
C LEU A 24 8.20 13.24 -3.34
N SER A 25 9.31 12.61 -2.95
CA SER A 25 10.63 13.21 -3.05
C SER A 25 11.14 13.14 -4.50
N PRO A 26 12.20 13.86 -4.87
CA PRO A 26 12.83 13.71 -6.19
C PRO A 26 13.26 12.27 -6.50
N ARG A 27 13.73 11.54 -5.48
CA ARG A 27 14.01 10.09 -5.61
C ARG A 27 12.73 9.31 -5.90
N GLY A 28 11.65 9.59 -5.19
CA GLY A 28 10.36 8.90 -5.38
C GLY A 28 9.75 9.14 -6.75
N GLU A 29 9.94 10.32 -7.32
CA GLU A 29 9.55 10.60 -8.70
C GLU A 29 10.32 9.73 -9.70
N ASN A 30 11.63 9.60 -9.52
CA ASN A 30 12.47 8.73 -10.36
C ASN A 30 12.10 7.25 -10.21
N GLU A 31 11.77 6.81 -8.98
CA GLU A 31 11.27 5.46 -8.70
C GLU A 31 9.95 5.19 -9.43
N ALA A 32 9.03 6.15 -9.45
CA ALA A 32 7.75 6.05 -10.16
C ALA A 32 7.96 5.95 -11.70
N ASP A 33 8.86 6.76 -12.25
CA ASP A 33 9.21 6.70 -13.68
C ASP A 33 9.88 5.36 -14.04
N ALA A 34 10.77 4.86 -13.17
CA ALA A 34 11.43 3.56 -13.36
C ALA A 34 10.41 2.42 -13.33
N ALA A 35 9.46 2.45 -12.38
CA ALA A 35 8.37 1.48 -12.31
C ALA A 35 7.57 1.41 -13.61
N GLY A 36 7.23 2.58 -14.18
CA GLY A 36 6.51 2.65 -15.45
C GLY A 36 7.30 2.06 -16.62
N ARG A 37 8.61 2.29 -16.68
CA ARG A 37 9.48 1.66 -17.68
C ARG A 37 9.54 0.14 -17.51
N THR A 38 9.73 -0.33 -16.27
CA THR A 38 9.71 -1.77 -15.97
C THR A 38 8.38 -2.41 -16.39
N LEU A 39 7.26 -1.77 -16.10
CA LEU A 39 5.94 -2.25 -16.53
C LEU A 39 5.82 -2.30 -18.07
N ARG A 40 6.30 -1.27 -18.76
CA ARG A 40 6.31 -1.23 -20.25
C ARG A 40 7.07 -2.41 -20.85
N ASP A 41 8.21 -2.75 -20.24
CA ASP A 41 9.10 -3.80 -20.76
C ASP A 41 8.47 -5.20 -20.59
N THR A 42 7.43 -5.36 -19.77
CA THR A 42 6.63 -6.60 -19.69
C THR A 42 5.70 -6.80 -20.89
N GLY A 43 5.43 -5.75 -21.67
CA GLY A 43 4.39 -5.76 -22.70
C GLY A 43 2.95 -5.76 -22.20
N LEU A 44 2.73 -5.78 -20.88
CA LEU A 44 1.39 -5.77 -20.28
C LEU A 44 0.72 -4.41 -20.47
N ARG A 45 -0.58 -4.44 -20.67
CA ARG A 45 -1.44 -3.26 -20.61
C ARG A 45 -2.51 -3.49 -19.55
N PHE A 46 -2.86 -2.42 -18.85
CA PHE A 46 -3.86 -2.48 -17.78
C PHE A 46 -5.23 -2.00 -18.29
N ASP A 47 -6.26 -2.76 -17.93
CA ASP A 47 -7.66 -2.45 -18.24
C ASP A 47 -8.28 -1.58 -17.14
N SER A 48 -7.80 -1.75 -15.90
CA SER A 48 -8.28 -1.04 -14.72
C SER A 48 -7.12 -0.67 -13.80
N VAL A 49 -7.17 0.54 -13.26
CA VAL A 49 -6.14 1.07 -12.37
C VAL A 49 -6.79 1.65 -11.12
N TYR A 50 -6.25 1.30 -9.97
CA TYR A 50 -6.76 1.75 -8.67
C TYR A 50 -5.65 2.39 -7.86
N THR A 51 -5.97 3.45 -7.14
CA THR A 51 -5.04 4.10 -6.21
C THR A 51 -5.77 4.60 -4.96
N SER A 52 -5.00 4.97 -3.94
CA SER A 52 -5.54 5.63 -2.75
C SER A 52 -5.90 7.10 -3.03
N LEU A 53 -6.43 7.78 -2.00
CA LEU A 53 -6.69 9.21 -2.05
C LEU A 53 -5.46 10.08 -1.72
N LEU A 54 -4.28 9.48 -1.51
CA LEU A 54 -3.09 10.20 -1.06
C LEU A 54 -2.18 10.56 -2.24
N THR A 55 -1.75 11.83 -2.28
CA THR A 55 -1.00 12.45 -3.38
C THR A 55 0.20 11.61 -3.83
N ARG A 56 0.98 11.05 -2.92
CA ARG A 56 2.17 10.23 -3.26
C ARG A 56 1.83 8.97 -4.08
N ALA A 57 0.67 8.34 -3.84
CA ALA A 57 0.22 7.20 -4.63
C ALA A 57 -0.38 7.64 -5.97
N ILE A 58 -1.17 8.69 -5.97
CA ILE A 58 -1.76 9.30 -7.17
C ILE A 58 -0.64 9.74 -8.14
N GLU A 59 0.36 10.44 -7.63
CA GLU A 59 1.47 10.94 -8.46
C GLU A 59 2.36 9.80 -8.96
N THR A 60 2.65 8.78 -8.13
CA THR A 60 3.34 7.57 -8.58
C THR A 60 2.59 6.90 -9.74
N ASN A 61 1.27 6.76 -9.58
CA ASN A 61 0.42 6.18 -10.61
C ASN A 61 0.47 6.99 -11.92
N ARG A 62 0.29 8.31 -11.85
CA ARG A 62 0.31 9.20 -13.00
C ARG A 62 1.63 9.08 -13.77
N ARG A 63 2.76 9.11 -13.07
CA ARG A 63 4.11 9.01 -13.66
C ARG A 63 4.35 7.63 -14.26
N ALA A 64 4.01 6.57 -13.52
CA ALA A 64 4.17 5.20 -14.02
C ALA A 64 3.35 4.94 -15.29
N LEU A 65 2.09 5.39 -15.33
CA LEU A 65 1.24 5.25 -16.51
C LEU A 65 1.76 6.06 -17.70
N ALA A 66 2.34 7.23 -17.48
CA ALA A 66 2.97 8.02 -18.55
C ALA A 66 4.15 7.27 -19.17
N GLN A 67 5.04 6.69 -18.36
CA GLN A 67 6.19 5.90 -18.82
C GLN A 67 5.78 4.56 -19.46
N LEU A 68 4.71 3.96 -18.98
CA LEU A 68 4.10 2.76 -19.55
C LEU A 68 3.47 3.03 -20.93
N GLY A 69 3.14 4.29 -21.24
CA GLY A 69 2.42 4.65 -22.47
C GLY A 69 0.91 4.42 -22.40
N GLN A 70 0.31 4.48 -21.18
CA GLN A 70 -1.13 4.39 -20.95
C GLN A 70 -1.68 5.55 -20.11
N PRO A 71 -1.36 6.82 -20.40
CA PRO A 71 -1.77 7.94 -19.57
C PRO A 71 -3.28 8.18 -19.53
N ALA A 72 -4.03 7.62 -20.47
CA ALA A 72 -5.47 7.80 -20.62
C ALA A 72 -6.31 6.66 -20.02
N VAL A 73 -5.69 5.63 -19.40
CA VAL A 73 -6.46 4.58 -18.74
C VAL A 73 -7.21 5.17 -17.53
N GLY A 74 -8.47 4.77 -17.36
CA GLY A 74 -9.29 5.21 -16.24
C GLY A 74 -8.70 4.79 -14.89
N VAL A 75 -8.56 5.75 -13.98
CA VAL A 75 -8.04 5.53 -12.62
C VAL A 75 -9.15 5.76 -11.61
N VAL A 76 -9.38 4.78 -10.74
CA VAL A 76 -10.34 4.87 -9.63
C VAL A 76 -9.57 5.05 -8.33
N GLN A 77 -9.97 6.06 -7.54
CA GLN A 77 -9.43 6.29 -6.21
C GLN A 77 -10.35 5.66 -5.17
N ASP A 78 -9.76 4.93 -4.22
CA ASP A 78 -10.52 4.31 -3.12
C ASP A 78 -9.74 4.49 -1.81
N TRP A 79 -10.42 5.03 -0.79
CA TRP A 79 -9.84 5.28 0.53
C TRP A 79 -9.38 3.99 1.22
N ARG A 80 -10.01 2.85 0.92
CA ARG A 80 -9.62 1.55 1.46
C ARG A 80 -8.20 1.14 1.07
N LEU A 81 -7.61 1.82 0.06
CA LEU A 81 -6.21 1.66 -0.34
C LEU A 81 -5.24 2.62 0.36
N ASN A 82 -5.73 3.57 1.19
CA ASN A 82 -4.87 4.47 1.95
C ASN A 82 -3.85 3.71 2.81
N GLU A 83 -2.77 4.39 3.17
CA GLU A 83 -1.79 3.87 4.15
C GLU A 83 -2.48 3.60 5.49
N ARG A 84 -1.88 2.79 6.34
CA ARG A 84 -2.29 2.62 7.73
C ARG A 84 -2.26 3.96 8.46
N HIS A 85 -3.32 4.28 9.20
CA HIS A 85 -3.40 5.48 10.01
C HIS A 85 -2.54 5.32 11.26
N TYR A 86 -1.50 6.13 11.41
CA TYR A 86 -0.57 6.03 12.54
C TYR A 86 -1.03 6.80 13.80
N GLY A 87 -2.29 7.26 13.84
CA GLY A 87 -2.84 7.95 15.00
C GLY A 87 -2.02 9.18 15.39
N ALA A 88 -1.79 9.34 16.68
CA ALA A 88 -1.02 10.45 17.24
C ALA A 88 0.49 10.42 16.91
N LEU A 89 0.97 9.36 16.26
CA LEU A 89 2.37 9.31 15.80
C LEU A 89 2.60 10.02 14.46
N GLN A 90 1.54 10.37 13.71
CA GLN A 90 1.69 11.08 12.44
C GLN A 90 2.49 12.38 12.61
N GLY A 91 3.48 12.59 11.76
CA GLY A 91 4.41 13.73 11.82
C GLY A 91 5.59 13.56 12.77
N LEU A 92 5.59 12.58 13.67
CA LEU A 92 6.71 12.36 14.57
C LEU A 92 7.87 11.66 13.87
N ASP A 93 9.10 12.01 14.27
CA ASP A 93 10.32 11.32 13.85
C ASP A 93 10.40 9.92 14.49
N LYS A 94 10.66 8.90 13.67
CA LYS A 94 10.67 7.50 14.13
C LYS A 94 11.81 7.21 15.09
N LYS A 95 12.98 7.85 14.90
CA LYS A 95 14.14 7.68 15.79
C LYS A 95 13.90 8.34 17.15
N GLN A 96 13.36 9.56 17.16
CA GLN A 96 12.99 10.26 18.39
C GLN A 96 11.89 9.50 19.14
N THR A 97 10.88 8.98 18.43
CA THR A 97 9.82 8.14 19.01
C THR A 97 10.43 6.88 19.65
N THR A 98 11.42 6.26 19.00
CA THR A 98 12.12 5.09 19.55
C THR A 98 12.92 5.46 20.79
N GLN A 99 13.57 6.62 20.83
CA GLN A 99 14.27 7.09 22.02
C GLN A 99 13.34 7.37 23.19
N GLN A 100 12.15 7.88 22.92
CA GLN A 100 11.15 8.25 23.93
C GLN A 100 10.39 7.05 24.49
N HIS A 101 10.00 6.10 23.62
CA HIS A 101 9.09 4.98 24.00
C HIS A 101 9.79 3.61 24.03
N GLY A 102 11.06 3.56 23.65
CA GLY A 102 11.82 2.31 23.55
C GLY A 102 11.63 1.58 22.22
N VAL A 103 12.61 0.75 21.90
CA VAL A 103 12.67 -0.01 20.63
C VAL A 103 11.47 -0.96 20.49
N GLU A 104 11.19 -1.73 21.54
CA GLU A 104 10.13 -2.75 21.52
C GLU A 104 8.74 -2.13 21.31
N GLN A 105 8.42 -1.06 22.04
CA GLN A 105 7.12 -0.39 21.89
C GLN A 105 6.96 0.23 20.51
N THR A 106 8.01 0.89 20.00
CA THR A 106 7.97 1.48 18.65
C THR A 106 7.88 0.40 17.58
N LYS A 107 8.54 -0.74 17.76
CA LYS A 107 8.43 -1.89 16.87
C LYS A 107 7.02 -2.47 16.88
N LEU A 108 6.38 -2.61 18.04
CA LEU A 108 4.98 -3.04 18.16
C LEU A 108 4.05 -2.12 17.36
N TRP A 109 4.11 -0.81 17.57
CA TRP A 109 3.29 0.15 16.81
C TRP A 109 3.53 0.12 15.30
N ARG A 110 4.74 -0.26 14.86
CA ARG A 110 5.10 -0.26 13.44
C ARG A 110 4.80 -1.57 12.73
N ARG A 111 4.94 -2.70 13.42
CA ARG A 111 5.00 -4.02 12.79
C ARG A 111 3.97 -5.02 13.30
N SER A 112 3.44 -4.85 14.51
CA SER A 112 2.44 -5.76 15.05
C SER A 112 1.21 -5.82 14.17
N TYR A 113 0.60 -7.00 14.15
CA TYR A 113 -0.65 -7.23 13.46
C TYR A 113 -1.82 -6.54 14.18
N ASP A 114 -1.85 -6.53 15.52
CA ASP A 114 -3.01 -6.20 16.35
C ASP A 114 -2.79 -5.05 17.34
N VAL A 115 -1.57 -4.49 17.46
CA VAL A 115 -1.28 -3.37 18.36
C VAL A 115 -1.26 -2.05 17.60
N PRO A 116 -2.31 -1.20 17.74
CA PRO A 116 -2.34 0.10 17.09
C PRO A 116 -1.48 1.12 17.83
N PRO A 117 -0.99 2.18 17.16
CA PRO A 117 -0.47 3.37 17.81
C PRO A 117 -1.55 4.08 18.65
N PRO A 118 -1.17 5.01 19.56
CA PRO A 118 -2.13 5.86 20.26
C PRO A 118 -3.04 6.60 19.26
N PRO A 119 -4.36 6.65 19.51
CA PRO A 119 -5.30 7.30 18.60
C PRO A 119 -5.09 8.82 18.58
N VAL A 120 -5.36 9.44 17.44
CA VAL A 120 -5.51 10.89 17.33
C VAL A 120 -6.86 11.32 17.88
N ASP A 121 -6.91 12.49 18.53
CA ASP A 121 -8.17 13.03 19.02
C ASP A 121 -9.14 13.33 17.87
N ARG A 122 -10.44 13.06 18.09
CA ARG A 122 -11.46 13.28 17.06
C ARG A 122 -11.61 14.75 16.64
N SER A 123 -11.27 15.68 17.52
CA SER A 123 -11.29 17.13 17.24
C SER A 123 -10.03 17.62 16.52
N SER A 124 -8.99 16.80 16.43
CA SER A 124 -7.75 17.13 15.75
C SER A 124 -7.97 17.33 14.25
N PRO A 125 -7.30 18.33 13.63
CA PRO A 125 -7.27 18.45 12.17
C PRO A 125 -6.70 17.22 11.45
N GLU A 126 -5.87 16.43 12.15
CA GLU A 126 -5.29 15.18 11.62
C GLU A 126 -6.27 14.00 11.64
N HIS A 127 -7.44 14.14 12.28
CA HIS A 127 -8.45 13.09 12.26
C HIS A 127 -9.21 13.13 10.92
N PRO A 128 -9.32 12.01 10.19
CA PRO A 128 -9.89 12.00 8.84
C PRO A 128 -11.35 12.48 8.76
N ALA A 129 -12.12 12.42 9.85
CA ALA A 129 -13.46 12.98 9.89
C ALA A 129 -13.50 14.52 9.70
N ASN A 130 -12.38 15.21 9.88
CA ASN A 130 -12.23 16.65 9.69
C ASN A 130 -11.59 17.03 8.33
N ASP A 131 -11.31 16.03 7.49
CA ASP A 131 -10.75 16.22 6.15
C ASP A 131 -11.85 16.06 5.09
N SER A 132 -12.05 17.09 4.27
CA SER A 132 -13.09 17.12 3.23
C SER A 132 -12.98 16.00 2.19
N ARG A 133 -11.79 15.43 1.99
CA ARG A 133 -11.57 14.28 1.09
C ARG A 133 -12.38 13.05 1.49
N TYR A 134 -12.70 12.93 2.77
CA TYR A 134 -13.43 11.79 3.33
C TYR A 134 -14.88 12.11 3.71
N SER A 135 -15.39 13.30 3.36
CA SER A 135 -16.73 13.77 3.74
C SER A 135 -17.88 12.89 3.23
N HIS A 136 -17.63 12.10 2.19
CA HIS A 136 -18.59 11.16 1.59
C HIS A 136 -18.57 9.76 2.24
N ILE A 137 -17.68 9.53 3.22
CA ILE A 137 -17.52 8.25 3.91
C ILE A 137 -18.22 8.35 5.27
N ASP A 138 -18.87 7.26 5.67
CA ASP A 138 -19.45 7.18 7.01
C ASP A 138 -18.37 7.47 8.06
N PRO A 139 -18.54 8.48 8.92
CA PRO A 139 -17.57 8.83 9.94
C PRO A 139 -17.22 7.68 10.91
N ALA A 140 -18.08 6.67 11.04
CA ALA A 140 -17.82 5.48 11.85
C ALA A 140 -16.75 4.56 11.23
N LEU A 141 -16.50 4.68 9.93
CA LEU A 141 -15.48 3.91 9.21
C LEU A 141 -14.12 4.62 9.17
N LEU A 142 -14.07 5.89 9.59
CA LEU A 142 -12.84 6.69 9.55
C LEU A 142 -11.99 6.44 10.80
N PRO A 143 -10.75 5.94 10.66
CA PRO A 143 -9.95 5.53 11.80
C PRO A 143 -9.30 6.69 12.54
N ALA A 144 -9.28 6.64 13.88
CA ALA A 144 -8.42 7.49 14.69
C ALA A 144 -6.99 6.92 14.81
N THR A 145 -6.82 5.63 14.55
CA THR A 145 -5.57 4.86 14.50
C THR A 145 -5.85 3.49 13.89
N GLU A 146 -4.82 2.83 13.36
CA GLU A 146 -4.96 1.48 12.81
C GLU A 146 -3.75 0.60 13.20
N CYS A 147 -4.01 -0.65 13.56
CA CYS A 147 -3.05 -1.75 13.42
C CYS A 147 -3.17 -2.40 12.03
N LEU A 148 -2.37 -3.41 11.73
CA LEU A 148 -2.45 -4.06 10.40
C LEU A 148 -3.78 -4.83 10.21
N ARG A 149 -4.34 -5.41 11.28
CA ARG A 149 -5.65 -6.08 11.27
C ARG A 149 -6.77 -5.15 10.78
N ASP A 150 -6.75 -3.88 11.20
CA ASP A 150 -7.74 -2.89 10.79
C ASP A 150 -7.60 -2.56 9.30
N VAL A 151 -6.36 -2.46 8.81
CA VAL A 151 -6.08 -2.29 7.37
C VAL A 151 -6.56 -3.50 6.57
N VAL A 152 -6.34 -4.73 7.05
CA VAL A 152 -6.88 -5.95 6.43
C VAL A 152 -8.40 -5.89 6.35
N ALA A 153 -9.06 -5.46 7.43
CA ALA A 153 -10.53 -5.38 7.51
C ALA A 153 -11.14 -4.44 6.45
N ARG A 154 -10.42 -3.40 5.98
CA ARG A 154 -10.90 -2.52 4.91
C ARG A 154 -10.39 -2.89 3.51
N VAL A 155 -9.20 -3.49 3.40
CA VAL A 155 -8.61 -3.85 2.10
C VAL A 155 -9.19 -5.15 1.54
N VAL A 156 -9.51 -6.13 2.38
CA VAL A 156 -10.08 -7.41 1.91
C VAL A 156 -11.46 -7.24 1.28
N PRO A 157 -12.41 -6.46 1.83
CA PRO A 157 -13.65 -6.14 1.13
C PRO A 157 -13.40 -5.45 -0.22
N PHE A 158 -12.45 -4.51 -0.31
CA PHE A 158 -12.09 -3.91 -1.60
C PHE A 158 -11.58 -4.96 -2.60
N TRP A 159 -10.73 -5.89 -2.18
CA TRP A 159 -10.30 -7.01 -3.01
C TRP A 159 -11.48 -7.83 -3.53
N GLN A 160 -12.38 -8.23 -2.64
CA GLN A 160 -13.50 -9.11 -2.98
C GLN A 160 -14.54 -8.44 -3.87
N GLU A 161 -14.89 -7.19 -3.58
CA GLU A 161 -15.98 -6.46 -4.25
C GLU A 161 -15.54 -5.82 -5.57
N VAL A 162 -14.25 -5.39 -5.64
CA VAL A 162 -13.78 -4.57 -6.75
C VAL A 162 -12.77 -5.32 -7.63
N LEU A 163 -11.75 -5.94 -7.03
CA LEU A 163 -10.65 -6.52 -7.80
C LEU A 163 -10.98 -7.92 -8.34
N VAL A 164 -11.60 -8.78 -7.52
CA VAL A 164 -11.93 -10.16 -7.92
C VAL A 164 -12.80 -10.19 -9.18
N PRO A 165 -13.91 -9.42 -9.29
CA PRO A 165 -14.70 -9.41 -10.52
C PRO A 165 -13.90 -9.01 -11.76
N GLN A 166 -13.02 -8.01 -11.65
CA GLN A 166 -12.20 -7.57 -12.78
C GLN A 166 -11.23 -8.68 -13.25
N LEU A 167 -10.60 -9.36 -12.29
CA LEU A 167 -9.67 -10.47 -12.58
C LEU A 167 -10.38 -11.69 -13.16
N GLN A 168 -11.60 -11.98 -12.69
CA GLN A 168 -12.44 -13.06 -13.24
C GLN A 168 -12.89 -12.79 -14.67
N ASP A 169 -13.04 -11.51 -15.03
CA ASP A 169 -13.31 -11.05 -16.41
C ASP A 169 -12.04 -11.09 -17.29
N GLY A 170 -10.91 -11.59 -16.77
CA GLY A 170 -9.64 -11.69 -17.49
C GLY A 170 -8.89 -10.37 -17.63
N LYS A 171 -9.26 -9.32 -16.88
CA LYS A 171 -8.64 -8.00 -16.95
C LYS A 171 -7.31 -7.96 -16.22
N HIS A 172 -6.40 -7.18 -16.77
CA HIS A 172 -5.16 -6.81 -16.10
C HIS A 172 -5.37 -5.59 -15.21
N VAL A 173 -5.13 -5.76 -13.93
CA VAL A 173 -5.37 -4.72 -12.92
C VAL A 173 -4.06 -4.22 -12.32
N LEU A 174 -3.91 -2.90 -12.22
CA LEU A 174 -2.83 -2.23 -11.48
C LEU A 174 -3.40 -1.58 -10.21
N VAL A 175 -2.78 -1.86 -9.07
CA VAL A 175 -3.08 -1.18 -7.80
C VAL A 175 -1.83 -0.44 -7.34
N VAL A 176 -1.91 0.89 -7.24
CA VAL A 176 -0.83 1.75 -6.73
C VAL A 176 -1.22 2.25 -5.35
N ALA A 177 -0.54 1.78 -4.31
CA ALA A 177 -0.92 2.05 -2.94
C ALA A 177 0.29 2.16 -2.00
N HIS A 178 0.18 1.72 -0.75
CA HIS A 178 1.14 2.00 0.31
C HIS A 178 1.68 0.73 0.95
N GLY A 179 2.72 0.90 1.78
CA GLY A 179 3.39 -0.22 2.43
C GLY A 179 2.43 -1.13 3.19
N ASN A 180 1.59 -0.58 4.07
CA ASN A 180 0.71 -1.41 4.89
C ASN A 180 -0.57 -1.86 4.17
N SER A 181 -1.16 -1.05 3.28
CA SER A 181 -2.30 -1.52 2.48
C SER A 181 -1.92 -2.67 1.54
N LEU A 182 -0.74 -2.60 0.91
CA LEU A 182 -0.24 -3.70 0.09
C LEU A 182 0.21 -4.91 0.91
N ARG A 183 0.74 -4.73 2.13
CA ARG A 183 1.01 -5.84 3.06
C ARG A 183 -0.27 -6.54 3.48
N ALA A 184 -1.33 -5.79 3.79
CA ALA A 184 -2.64 -6.35 4.11
C ALA A 184 -3.19 -7.20 2.95
N LEU A 185 -3.07 -6.70 1.72
CA LEU A 185 -3.46 -7.44 0.53
C LEU A 185 -2.58 -8.68 0.30
N ALA A 186 -1.26 -8.56 0.43
CA ALA A 186 -0.33 -9.69 0.31
C ALA A 186 -0.61 -10.77 1.37
N MET A 187 -0.88 -10.37 2.62
CA MET A 187 -1.24 -11.30 3.69
C MET A 187 -2.46 -12.14 3.31
N HIS A 188 -3.50 -11.51 2.77
CA HIS A 188 -4.70 -12.21 2.31
C HIS A 188 -4.42 -13.12 1.12
N LEU A 189 -3.71 -12.63 0.10
CA LEU A 189 -3.44 -13.36 -1.14
C LEU A 189 -2.50 -14.54 -0.96
N GLU A 190 -1.48 -14.38 -0.15
CA GLU A 190 -0.41 -15.37 0.06
C GLU A 190 -0.63 -16.22 1.33
N GLN A 191 -1.76 -16.02 2.04
CA GLN A 191 -2.12 -16.71 3.27
C GLN A 191 -1.01 -16.64 4.34
N LEU A 192 -0.39 -15.45 4.47
CA LEU A 192 0.71 -15.24 5.41
C LEU A 192 0.19 -15.20 6.85
N SER A 193 0.95 -15.81 7.77
CA SER A 193 0.69 -15.70 9.20
C SER A 193 0.97 -14.29 9.73
N GLU A 194 0.49 -13.98 10.93
CA GLU A 194 0.76 -12.72 11.62
C GLU A 194 2.25 -12.49 11.87
N THR A 195 3.01 -13.55 12.09
CA THR A 195 4.47 -13.50 12.21
C THR A 195 5.15 -13.25 10.87
N ALA A 196 4.77 -13.96 9.82
CA ALA A 196 5.35 -13.81 8.49
C ALA A 196 5.09 -12.42 7.89
N ILE A 197 3.89 -11.84 8.12
CA ILE A 197 3.58 -10.50 7.60
C ILE A 197 4.39 -9.40 8.31
N ALA A 198 4.81 -9.61 9.56
CA ALA A 198 5.64 -8.63 10.26
C ALA A 198 6.98 -8.38 9.56
N ASP A 199 7.54 -9.40 8.92
CA ASP A 199 8.83 -9.35 8.23
C ASP A 199 8.73 -8.96 6.75
N LEU A 200 7.52 -9.00 6.17
CA LEU A 200 7.34 -8.62 4.76
C LEU A 200 7.60 -7.13 4.56
N ASN A 201 8.58 -6.80 3.73
CA ASN A 201 8.87 -5.45 3.27
C ASN A 201 8.51 -5.32 1.79
N ILE A 202 7.67 -4.35 1.46
CA ILE A 202 7.33 -4.02 0.07
C ILE A 202 8.13 -2.79 -0.32
N PRO A 203 9.10 -2.91 -1.26
CA PRO A 203 9.94 -1.81 -1.70
C PRO A 203 9.14 -0.73 -2.43
N THR A 204 9.61 0.54 -2.37
CA THR A 204 9.04 1.65 -3.13
C THR A 204 9.36 1.52 -4.61
N GLY A 205 8.42 1.85 -5.47
CA GLY A 205 8.64 1.93 -6.92
C GLY A 205 8.97 0.59 -7.62
N ILE A 206 8.84 -0.55 -6.95
CA ILE A 206 9.10 -1.87 -7.54
C ILE A 206 7.77 -2.60 -7.77
N PRO A 207 7.38 -2.88 -9.03
CA PRO A 207 6.16 -3.62 -9.32
C PRO A 207 6.23 -5.06 -8.80
N ARG A 208 5.15 -5.52 -8.16
CA ARG A 208 4.96 -6.91 -7.72
C ARG A 208 3.84 -7.55 -8.52
N LYS A 209 4.17 -8.53 -9.34
CA LYS A 209 3.25 -9.26 -10.20
C LYS A 209 2.62 -10.41 -9.44
N TYR A 210 1.30 -10.56 -9.56
CA TYR A 210 0.55 -11.74 -9.15
C TYR A 210 -0.09 -12.37 -10.39
N GLU A 211 0.03 -13.67 -10.50
CA GLU A 211 -0.70 -14.49 -11.46
C GLU A 211 -1.69 -15.35 -10.69
N PHE A 212 -2.90 -15.42 -11.18
CA PHE A 212 -3.98 -16.15 -10.52
C PHE A 212 -4.45 -17.31 -11.39
N GLU A 213 -4.87 -18.38 -10.74
CA GLU A 213 -5.58 -19.48 -11.37
C GLU A 213 -6.96 -19.64 -10.72
N PRO A 214 -7.98 -20.03 -11.49
CA PRO A 214 -9.28 -20.30 -10.94
C PRO A 214 -9.24 -21.56 -10.06
N VAL A 215 -9.85 -21.48 -8.88
CA VAL A 215 -10.08 -22.67 -8.05
C VAL A 215 -11.32 -23.38 -8.59
N THR A 216 -11.16 -24.65 -8.98
CA THR A 216 -12.29 -25.51 -9.29
C THR A 216 -12.98 -25.92 -7.98
N SER A 217 -14.01 -25.16 -7.57
CA SER A 217 -14.90 -25.59 -6.51
C SER A 217 -16.10 -26.32 -7.11
N ASP A 218 -16.64 -27.33 -6.39
CA ASP A 218 -17.91 -28.01 -6.75
C ASP A 218 -19.11 -27.04 -6.74
N ASP A 219 -18.94 -25.88 -6.13
CA ASP A 219 -19.94 -24.81 -6.13
C ASP A 219 -19.76 -23.92 -7.38
N ARG A 220 -20.59 -24.19 -8.39
CA ARG A 220 -20.60 -23.51 -9.70
C ARG A 220 -20.75 -21.99 -9.65
N ASN A 221 -21.05 -21.42 -8.49
CA ASN A 221 -21.26 -19.99 -8.28
C ASN A 221 -20.09 -19.26 -7.62
N ARG A 222 -19.02 -19.94 -7.19
CA ARG A 222 -17.90 -19.33 -6.49
C ARG A 222 -16.59 -19.62 -7.23
N ARG A 223 -16.24 -18.75 -8.17
CA ARG A 223 -14.90 -18.74 -8.77
C ARG A 223 -13.95 -18.05 -7.79
N GLU A 224 -13.32 -18.84 -6.93
CA GLU A 224 -12.23 -18.34 -6.11
C GLU A 224 -10.96 -18.21 -6.96
N LEU A 225 -10.15 -17.20 -6.69
CA LEU A 225 -8.86 -16.99 -7.32
C LEU A 225 -7.77 -17.41 -6.34
N ARG A 226 -6.88 -18.29 -6.78
CA ARG A 226 -5.68 -18.67 -6.03
C ARG A 226 -4.46 -18.05 -6.69
N VAL A 227 -3.50 -17.59 -5.88
CA VAL A 227 -2.20 -17.14 -6.40
C VAL A 227 -1.42 -18.33 -6.93
N ALA A 228 -1.14 -18.33 -8.22
CA ALA A 228 -0.32 -19.33 -8.90
C ALA A 228 1.16 -18.95 -8.86
N HIS A 229 1.44 -17.65 -9.03
CA HIS A 229 2.81 -17.14 -9.00
C HIS A 229 2.85 -15.70 -8.49
N VAL A 230 3.92 -15.35 -7.75
CA VAL A 230 4.21 -13.99 -7.31
C VAL A 230 5.70 -13.68 -7.50
N ALA A 231 6.00 -12.51 -8.09
CA ALA A 231 7.38 -12.06 -8.27
C ALA A 231 7.45 -10.54 -8.33
N TYR A 232 8.56 -9.98 -7.86
CA TYR A 232 8.93 -8.59 -8.17
C TYR A 232 9.48 -8.52 -9.60
N LEU A 233 9.22 -7.39 -10.28
CA LEU A 233 9.73 -7.12 -11.62
C LEU A 233 10.90 -6.14 -11.54
N GLY A 234 11.95 -6.40 -12.33
CA GLY A 234 13.13 -5.55 -12.41
C GLY A 234 14.42 -6.27 -12.08
N ASP A 235 15.48 -5.50 -11.90
CA ASP A 235 16.80 -6.03 -11.55
C ASP A 235 16.84 -6.56 -10.11
N ALA A 236 17.37 -7.78 -9.93
CA ALA A 236 17.39 -8.46 -8.64
C ALA A 236 18.21 -7.70 -7.57
N ALA A 237 19.32 -7.06 -7.95
CA ALA A 237 20.15 -6.30 -7.02
C ALA A 237 19.43 -5.01 -6.59
N ALA A 238 18.75 -4.33 -7.51
CA ALA A 238 17.92 -3.15 -7.22
C ALA A 238 16.75 -3.50 -6.30
N ILE A 239 16.07 -4.63 -6.52
CA ILE A 239 14.99 -5.14 -5.67
C ILE A 239 15.50 -5.41 -4.25
N ALA A 240 16.64 -6.10 -4.11
CA ALA A 240 17.23 -6.41 -2.81
C ALA A 240 17.63 -5.14 -2.06
N ALA A 241 18.27 -4.17 -2.73
CA ALA A 241 18.65 -2.89 -2.14
C ALA A 241 17.41 -2.10 -1.67
N ALA A 242 16.37 -1.97 -2.50
CA ALA A 242 15.16 -1.25 -2.15
C ALA A 242 14.39 -1.93 -0.99
N THR A 243 14.41 -3.26 -0.92
CA THR A 243 13.81 -4.02 0.20
C THR A 243 14.57 -3.78 1.50
N HIS A 244 15.91 -3.75 1.43
CA HIS A 244 16.79 -3.44 2.57
C HIS A 244 16.58 -2.01 3.07
N ASP A 245 16.48 -1.02 2.17
CA ASP A 245 16.20 0.38 2.52
C ASP A 245 14.91 0.51 3.35
N VAL A 246 13.86 -0.21 2.98
CA VAL A 246 12.59 -0.22 3.74
C VAL A 246 12.76 -0.88 5.11
N ALA A 247 13.54 -1.95 5.20
CA ALA A 247 13.85 -2.59 6.48
C ALA A 247 14.66 -1.64 7.39
N GLY A 248 15.65 -0.93 6.85
CA GLY A 248 16.49 0.04 7.57
C GLY A 248 15.73 1.23 8.12
N GLN A 249 14.66 1.70 7.47
CA GLN A 249 13.76 2.73 8.03
C GLN A 249 13.09 2.28 9.35
N ALA A 250 13.17 1.00 9.66
CA ALA A 250 12.56 0.38 10.83
C ALA A 250 13.52 0.20 12.01
N GLY A 251 14.79 0.11 11.72
CA GLY A 251 15.82 -0.15 12.72
C GLY A 251 16.61 1.10 13.01
N THR A 252 16.76 1.41 14.24
CA THR A 252 17.68 2.43 14.79
C THR A 252 17.26 3.84 14.61
#